data_35d9186d765b8040992772fc21489b2b
#
_entry.id   35d9186d765b8040992772fc21489b2b
#
_cell.length_a   1.000
_cell.length_b   1.000
_cell.length_c   1.000
_cell.angle_alpha   90.00
_cell.angle_beta   90.00
_cell.angle_gamma   90.00
#
_symmetry.space_group_name_H-M   'P 1'
#
loop_
_entity.id
_entity.type
_entity.pdbx_description
1 polymer ?
#
loop_
_entity_poly.entity_id
_entity_poly.type
_entity_poly.pdbx_seq_one_letter_code
_entity_poly.pdbx_strand_id
1 'polypeptide(L)'
;MSGKEWTTERRSAIARLELLQGAVMAEIDGWQQPLHYGDGASELKMLREIVGIHDLSPRGAVRLLGEGAIAAVTGLFSRQKELAIGQARECQIAADNGMTPLLELRLARDEFIFLTAPGDAETVTESLQASPDSCVHTVDISSGLAGAGIIGPQAPFLLSMITELDVSDEAFLDLRCVQSRFTDVTGLLVRHDLGPAPAYQLYFPREYGEYIWEAITQAARYIGGGPVGTEAIWRMQDAC
;
A
#
# COMPACT_ATOMS: atom_id res chain seq x y z
N MET A 1 -17.61 -27.61 29.65
CA MET A 1 -17.76 -26.19 29.29
C MET A 1 -16.64 -25.87 28.32
N SER A 2 -16.94 -25.87 27.03
CA SER A 2 -15.97 -25.57 25.96
C SER A 2 -15.64 -24.08 26.05
N GLY A 3 -14.39 -23.76 26.39
CA GLY A 3 -13.89 -22.41 26.36
C GLY A 3 -13.95 -21.88 24.90
N LYS A 4 -14.77 -20.87 24.66
CA LYS A 4 -14.73 -20.11 23.42
C LYS A 4 -13.35 -19.44 23.37
N GLU A 5 -12.43 -19.95 22.56
CA GLU A 5 -11.22 -19.22 22.20
C GLU A 5 -11.66 -17.94 21.47
N TRP A 6 -11.42 -16.80 22.07
CA TRP A 6 -11.65 -15.51 21.46
C TRP A 6 -10.48 -15.26 20.48
N THR A 7 -10.68 -15.59 19.22
CA THR A 7 -9.76 -15.15 18.16
C THR A 7 -10.00 -13.68 17.91
N THR A 8 -8.97 -12.86 18.07
CA THR A 8 -9.03 -11.43 17.77
C THR A 8 -9.01 -11.26 16.25
N GLU A 9 -10.15 -10.96 15.66
CA GLU A 9 -10.23 -10.64 14.22
C GLU A 9 -9.60 -9.27 13.99
N ARG A 10 -8.59 -9.20 13.11
CA ARG A 10 -8.02 -7.93 12.67
C ARG A 10 -8.86 -7.37 11.53
N ARG A 11 -9.24 -6.09 11.63
CA ARG A 11 -10.02 -5.38 10.61
C ARG A 11 -9.36 -4.04 10.29
N SER A 12 -9.45 -3.63 9.03
CA SER A 12 -8.99 -2.33 8.59
C SER A 12 -9.89 -1.20 9.14
N ALA A 13 -9.40 0.04 9.06
CA ALA A 13 -10.17 1.21 9.46
C ALA A 13 -11.39 1.46 8.54
N ILE A 14 -11.39 0.89 7.35
CA ILE A 14 -12.43 1.06 6.32
C ILE A 14 -13.38 -0.13 6.21
N ALA A 15 -13.14 -1.22 6.96
CA ALA A 15 -13.92 -2.46 6.88
C ALA A 15 -15.43 -2.26 7.04
N ARG A 16 -15.86 -1.27 7.85
CA ARG A 16 -17.29 -0.94 8.00
C ARG A 16 -17.90 -0.45 6.69
N LEU A 17 -17.21 0.44 5.98
CA LEU A 17 -17.68 0.96 4.69
C LEU A 17 -17.67 -0.12 3.60
N GLU A 18 -16.67 -0.98 3.61
CA GLU A 18 -16.58 -2.11 2.68
C GLU A 18 -17.79 -3.04 2.82
N LEU A 19 -18.14 -3.40 4.06
CA LEU A 19 -19.34 -4.19 4.34
C LEU A 19 -20.63 -3.48 3.89
N LEU A 20 -20.75 -2.17 4.11
CA LEU A 20 -21.89 -1.38 3.64
C LEU A 20 -21.95 -1.29 2.11
N GLN A 21 -20.81 -1.39 1.44
CA GLN A 21 -20.71 -1.44 -0.02
C GLN A 21 -20.93 -2.84 -0.61
N GLY A 22 -21.19 -3.84 0.24
CA GLY A 22 -21.53 -5.20 -0.17
C GLY A 22 -20.34 -6.16 -0.25
N ALA A 23 -19.22 -5.84 0.42
CA ALA A 23 -18.07 -6.73 0.47
C ALA A 23 -18.42 -8.07 1.12
N VAL A 24 -18.03 -9.15 0.48
CA VAL A 24 -17.93 -10.49 1.07
C VAL A 24 -16.52 -10.61 1.65
N MET A 25 -16.44 -10.68 2.98
CA MET A 25 -15.17 -10.71 3.69
C MET A 25 -14.63 -12.13 3.81
N ALA A 26 -13.30 -12.25 3.76
CA ALA A 26 -12.57 -13.49 4.07
C ALA A 26 -11.37 -13.19 4.97
N GLU A 27 -10.91 -14.19 5.71
CA GLU A 27 -9.65 -14.08 6.43
C GLU A 27 -8.49 -14.35 5.47
N ILE A 28 -7.67 -13.32 5.26
CA ILE A 28 -6.49 -13.35 4.38
C ILE A 28 -5.33 -12.76 5.18
N ASP A 29 -4.25 -13.50 5.32
CA ASP A 29 -3.05 -13.09 6.08
C ASP A 29 -3.36 -12.58 7.50
N GLY A 30 -4.33 -13.21 8.17
CA GLY A 30 -4.77 -12.87 9.52
C GLY A 30 -5.63 -11.59 9.63
N TRP A 31 -6.11 -11.06 8.49
CA TRP A 31 -7.00 -9.91 8.42
C TRP A 31 -8.33 -10.27 7.76
N GLN A 32 -9.43 -9.66 8.23
CA GLN A 32 -10.68 -9.67 7.50
C GLN A 32 -10.56 -8.68 6.34
N GLN A 33 -10.53 -9.21 5.10
CA GLN A 33 -10.37 -8.42 3.88
C GLN A 33 -11.51 -8.73 2.91
N PRO A 34 -11.91 -7.77 2.04
CA PRO A 34 -12.85 -8.03 0.97
C PRO A 34 -12.31 -9.09 0.00
N LEU A 35 -13.00 -10.22 -0.10
CA LEU A 35 -12.70 -11.22 -1.11
C LEU A 35 -13.23 -10.76 -2.47
N HIS A 36 -14.49 -10.29 -2.49
CA HIS A 36 -15.15 -9.69 -3.66
C HIS A 36 -16.33 -8.80 -3.22
N TYR A 37 -16.82 -7.95 -4.13
CA TYR A 37 -18.03 -7.10 -3.96
C TYR A 37 -19.21 -7.56 -4.80
N GLY A 38 -19.12 -8.72 -5.43
CA GLY A 38 -20.16 -9.30 -6.28
C GLY A 38 -19.59 -10.40 -7.14
N ASP A 39 -19.33 -10.12 -8.40
CA ASP A 39 -18.75 -11.07 -9.35
C ASP A 39 -17.29 -10.71 -9.67
N GLY A 40 -16.37 -11.59 -9.30
CA GLY A 40 -14.92 -11.38 -9.50
C GLY A 40 -14.51 -11.21 -10.98
N ALA A 41 -15.30 -11.71 -11.93
CA ALA A 41 -15.04 -11.49 -13.35
C ALA A 41 -15.35 -10.04 -13.77
N SER A 42 -16.43 -9.46 -13.24
CA SER A 42 -16.78 -8.06 -13.44
C SER A 42 -15.79 -7.12 -12.78
N GLU A 43 -15.29 -7.46 -11.59
CA GLU A 43 -14.26 -6.69 -10.90
C GLU A 43 -12.92 -6.72 -11.65
N LEU A 44 -12.52 -7.89 -12.17
CA LEU A 44 -11.33 -8.00 -13.01
C LEU A 44 -11.45 -7.17 -14.30
N LYS A 45 -12.64 -7.15 -14.92
CA LYS A 45 -12.91 -6.31 -16.08
C LYS A 45 -12.79 -4.83 -15.73
N MET A 46 -13.30 -4.42 -14.56
CA MET A 46 -13.21 -3.05 -14.05
C MET A 46 -11.75 -2.61 -13.87
N LEU A 47 -10.89 -3.47 -13.28
CA LEU A 47 -9.45 -3.23 -13.15
C LEU A 47 -8.76 -3.02 -14.51
N ARG A 48 -9.14 -3.79 -15.52
CA ARG A 48 -8.52 -3.76 -16.86
C ARG A 48 -8.99 -2.61 -17.75
N GLU A 49 -10.23 -2.21 -17.61
CA GLU A 49 -10.86 -1.28 -18.57
C GLU A 49 -11.13 0.11 -17.99
N ILE A 50 -11.25 0.22 -16.64
CA ILE A 50 -11.64 1.47 -15.98
C ILE A 50 -10.69 1.74 -14.80
N VAL A 51 -11.15 1.48 -13.58
CA VAL A 51 -10.38 1.60 -12.34
C VAL A 51 -11.05 0.81 -11.21
N GLY A 52 -10.27 0.03 -10.49
CA GLY A 52 -10.67 -0.62 -9.26
C GLY A 52 -9.97 -0.02 -8.04
N ILE A 53 -10.66 -0.04 -6.90
CA ILE A 53 -10.13 0.40 -5.61
C ILE A 53 -10.04 -0.78 -4.68
N HIS A 54 -8.87 -0.96 -4.05
CA HIS A 54 -8.58 -2.10 -3.18
C HIS A 54 -8.04 -1.63 -1.82
N ASP A 55 -8.44 -2.30 -0.72
CA ASP A 55 -7.92 -2.00 0.62
C ASP A 55 -6.48 -2.52 0.79
N LEU A 56 -5.57 -1.59 1.07
CA LEU A 56 -4.16 -1.87 1.38
C LEU A 56 -3.83 -1.69 2.86
N SER A 57 -4.80 -1.38 3.71
CA SER A 57 -4.59 -1.14 5.14
C SER A 57 -3.94 -2.32 5.89
N PRO A 58 -4.10 -3.59 5.47
CA PRO A 58 -3.40 -4.72 6.08
C PRO A 58 -1.89 -4.74 5.86
N ARG A 59 -1.36 -4.00 4.89
CA ARG A 59 0.08 -4.00 4.57
C ARG A 59 0.91 -3.42 5.70
N GLY A 60 2.12 -3.96 5.84
CA GLY A 60 3.11 -3.44 6.77
C GLY A 60 3.81 -2.20 6.23
N ALA A 61 4.20 -1.30 7.14
CA ALA A 61 4.98 -0.11 6.83
C ALA A 61 5.99 0.18 7.94
N VAL A 62 7.28 0.19 7.60
CA VAL A 62 8.36 0.49 8.54
C VAL A 62 9.05 1.78 8.10
N ARG A 63 9.16 2.73 9.02
CA ARG A 63 9.83 4.01 8.78
C ARG A 63 11.22 4.00 9.39
N LEU A 64 12.22 4.38 8.62
CA LEU A 64 13.60 4.58 9.03
C LEU A 64 13.94 6.06 8.92
N LEU A 65 14.48 6.63 10.00
CA LEU A 65 14.84 8.05 10.12
C LEU A 65 16.23 8.20 10.74
N GLY A 66 16.95 9.23 10.33
CA GLY A 66 18.17 9.68 10.98
C GLY A 66 19.37 9.78 10.04
N GLU A 67 20.43 10.46 10.49
CA GLU A 67 21.63 10.76 9.69
C GLU A 67 22.32 9.47 9.17
N GLY A 68 22.21 8.37 9.91
CA GLY A 68 22.73 7.05 9.51
C GLY A 68 21.84 6.25 8.57
N ALA A 69 20.65 6.74 8.19
CA ALA A 69 19.68 5.98 7.42
C ALA A 69 20.22 5.47 6.07
N ILE A 70 20.97 6.31 5.34
CA ILE A 70 21.61 5.90 4.07
C ILE A 70 22.61 4.76 4.31
N ALA A 71 23.42 4.84 5.36
CA ALA A 71 24.42 3.81 5.67
C ALA A 71 23.73 2.49 6.03
N ALA A 72 22.68 2.54 6.85
CA ALA A 72 21.89 1.37 7.24
C ALA A 72 21.25 0.69 6.01
N VAL A 73 20.60 1.45 5.13
CA VAL A 73 19.99 0.95 3.89
C VAL A 73 21.05 0.37 2.95
N THR A 74 22.18 1.08 2.76
CA THR A 74 23.28 0.59 1.92
C THR A 74 23.89 -0.69 2.47
N GLY A 75 24.00 -0.83 3.78
CA GLY A 75 24.45 -2.04 4.44
C GLY A 75 23.52 -3.24 4.19
N LEU A 76 22.21 -2.99 4.28
CA LEU A 76 21.17 -4.01 4.06
C LEU A 76 21.09 -4.43 2.57
N PHE A 77 21.21 -3.48 1.65
CA PHE A 77 21.10 -3.70 0.20
C PHE A 77 22.43 -3.44 -0.53
N SER A 78 23.54 -3.94 0.00
CA SER A 78 24.94 -3.64 -0.38
C SER A 78 25.32 -3.77 -1.87
N ARG A 79 24.47 -4.38 -2.69
CA ARG A 79 24.66 -4.52 -4.14
C ARG A 79 23.82 -3.58 -4.99
N GLN A 80 23.06 -2.69 -4.37
CA GLN A 80 22.14 -1.82 -5.08
C GLN A 80 22.64 -0.36 -5.06
N LYS A 81 22.35 0.37 -6.14
CA LYS A 81 22.65 1.80 -6.23
C LYS A 81 21.76 2.56 -5.24
N GLU A 82 22.29 3.64 -4.67
CA GLU A 82 21.51 4.54 -3.84
C GLU A 82 20.25 5.04 -4.56
N LEU A 83 19.10 4.93 -3.89
CA LEU A 83 17.80 5.35 -4.42
C LEU A 83 17.70 6.90 -4.38
N ALA A 84 17.21 7.53 -5.42
CA ALA A 84 17.01 8.97 -5.41
C ALA A 84 15.78 9.36 -4.57
N ILE A 85 15.78 10.58 -4.02
CA ILE A 85 14.62 11.10 -3.28
C ILE A 85 13.39 11.15 -4.21
N GLY A 86 12.23 10.70 -3.70
CA GLY A 86 11.00 10.60 -4.46
C GLY A 86 10.91 9.37 -5.36
N GLN A 87 11.79 8.40 -5.20
CA GLN A 87 11.73 7.12 -5.90
C GLN A 87 11.44 5.95 -4.96
N ALA A 88 10.86 4.93 -5.54
CA ALA A 88 10.64 3.62 -4.95
C ALA A 88 11.47 2.55 -5.67
N ARG A 89 11.64 1.39 -5.05
CA ARG A 89 12.34 0.24 -5.61
C ARG A 89 11.87 -1.05 -4.97
N GLU A 90 11.60 -2.05 -5.80
CA GLU A 90 11.41 -3.41 -5.31
C GLU A 90 12.73 -3.99 -4.80
N CYS A 91 12.69 -4.58 -3.63
CA CYS A 91 13.82 -5.28 -3.06
C CYS A 91 13.37 -6.44 -2.17
N GLN A 92 14.33 -7.18 -1.64
CA GLN A 92 14.07 -8.33 -0.77
C GLN A 92 15.09 -8.36 0.35
N ILE A 93 14.64 -8.76 1.54
CA ILE A 93 15.51 -9.03 2.68
C ILE A 93 15.49 -10.52 3.04
N ALA A 94 16.55 -10.97 3.65
CA ALA A 94 16.60 -12.33 4.20
C ALA A 94 15.70 -12.41 5.44
N ALA A 95 14.90 -13.47 5.50
CA ALA A 95 14.06 -13.83 6.63
C ALA A 95 14.27 -15.31 6.97
N ASP A 96 13.81 -15.76 8.13
CA ASP A 96 13.95 -17.15 8.56
C ASP A 96 13.38 -18.18 7.57
N ASN A 97 12.32 -17.80 6.86
CA ASN A 97 11.63 -18.67 5.91
C ASN A 97 11.97 -18.38 4.42
N GLY A 98 13.02 -17.60 4.16
CA GLY A 98 13.43 -17.26 2.79
C GLY A 98 13.69 -15.78 2.55
N MET A 99 13.22 -15.25 1.42
CA MET A 99 13.37 -13.85 1.06
C MET A 99 12.02 -13.15 1.17
N THR A 100 11.95 -12.09 1.97
CA THR A 100 10.74 -11.26 2.14
C THR A 100 10.78 -10.10 1.14
N PRO A 101 9.82 -10.03 0.20
CA PRO A 101 9.72 -8.92 -0.75
C PRO A 101 9.20 -7.67 -0.04
N LEU A 102 9.72 -6.52 -0.44
CA LEU A 102 9.28 -5.22 0.06
C LEU A 102 9.49 -4.13 -0.98
N LEU A 103 8.82 -3.01 -0.80
CA LEU A 103 9.01 -1.81 -1.59
C LEU A 103 9.72 -0.76 -0.74
N GLU A 104 10.97 -0.45 -1.10
CA GLU A 104 11.74 0.62 -0.50
C GLU A 104 11.36 1.96 -1.12
N LEU A 105 11.08 2.96 -0.30
CA LEU A 105 10.78 4.32 -0.71
C LEU A 105 11.74 5.29 -0.04
N ARG A 106 12.28 6.24 -0.79
CA ARG A 106 13.08 7.32 -0.23
C ARG A 106 12.32 8.64 -0.28
N LEU A 107 11.92 9.15 0.88
CA LEU A 107 11.12 10.38 0.97
C LEU A 107 11.99 11.64 1.15
N ALA A 108 13.11 11.51 1.88
CA ALA A 108 14.05 12.59 2.10
C ALA A 108 15.49 12.05 2.11
N ARG A 109 16.43 12.95 2.40
CA ARG A 109 17.87 12.58 2.50
C ARG A 109 18.09 11.46 3.51
N ASP A 110 17.41 11.52 4.63
CA ASP A 110 17.59 10.71 5.83
C ASP A 110 16.28 10.01 6.25
N GLU A 111 15.34 9.84 5.32
CA GLU A 111 14.04 9.23 5.54
C GLU A 111 13.68 8.22 4.48
N PHE A 112 13.37 6.99 4.94
CA PHE A 112 12.91 5.88 4.13
C PHE A 112 11.64 5.28 4.72
N ILE A 113 10.80 4.71 3.84
CA ILE A 113 9.68 3.84 4.22
C ILE A 113 9.83 2.52 3.47
N PHE A 114 9.58 1.43 4.18
CA PHE A 114 9.54 0.07 3.63
C PHE A 114 8.12 -0.44 3.73
N LEU A 115 7.49 -0.67 2.59
CA LEU A 115 6.15 -1.27 2.50
C LEU A 115 6.31 -2.77 2.31
N THR A 116 5.57 -3.56 3.11
CA THR A 116 5.69 -5.02 3.15
C THR A 116 4.34 -5.70 2.98
N ALA A 117 4.34 -7.01 2.82
CA ALA A 117 3.15 -7.82 2.99
C ALA A 117 2.64 -7.75 4.45
N PRO A 118 1.37 -8.11 4.70
CA PRO A 118 0.83 -8.21 6.06
C PRO A 118 1.68 -9.15 6.93
N GLY A 119 2.09 -8.68 8.11
CA GLY A 119 2.88 -9.49 9.06
C GLY A 119 4.40 -9.37 8.93
N ASP A 120 4.93 -8.88 7.82
CA ASP A 120 6.38 -8.85 7.56
C ASP A 120 7.11 -7.61 8.14
N ALA A 121 6.37 -6.65 8.71
CA ALA A 121 6.97 -5.41 9.25
C ALA A 121 7.97 -5.66 10.40
N GLU A 122 7.72 -6.69 11.23
CA GLU A 122 8.62 -7.08 12.32
C GLU A 122 9.98 -7.53 11.77
N THR A 123 10.00 -8.41 10.78
CA THR A 123 11.22 -8.89 10.11
C THR A 123 12.06 -7.75 9.52
N VAL A 124 11.39 -6.77 8.87
CA VAL A 124 12.06 -5.58 8.34
C VAL A 124 12.62 -4.71 9.46
N THR A 125 11.85 -4.52 10.52
CA THR A 125 12.26 -3.73 11.69
C THR A 125 13.50 -4.33 12.35
N GLU A 126 13.53 -5.63 12.60
CA GLU A 126 14.68 -6.34 13.17
C GLU A 126 15.93 -6.25 12.28
N SER A 127 15.75 -6.43 10.97
CA SER A 127 16.85 -6.34 9.99
C SER A 127 17.48 -4.94 9.96
N LEU A 128 16.68 -3.89 10.09
CA LEU A 128 17.15 -2.51 10.14
C LEU A 128 17.79 -2.16 11.48
N GLN A 129 17.27 -2.69 12.59
CA GLN A 129 17.83 -2.50 13.94
C GLN A 129 19.17 -3.21 14.16
N ALA A 130 19.45 -4.27 13.37
CA ALA A 130 20.74 -4.96 13.39
C ALA A 130 21.89 -4.07 12.84
N SER A 131 21.59 -2.92 12.24
CA SER A 131 22.62 -1.96 11.82
C SER A 131 23.38 -1.38 13.03
N PRO A 132 24.71 -1.35 12.99
CA PRO A 132 25.52 -0.85 14.09
C PRO A 132 25.47 0.67 14.27
N ASP A 133 24.79 1.39 13.37
CA ASP A 133 24.71 2.85 13.41
C ASP A 133 23.69 3.30 14.46
N SER A 134 24.15 4.04 15.46
CA SER A 134 23.31 4.57 16.55
C SER A 134 22.49 5.82 16.18
N CYS A 135 22.70 6.35 14.96
CA CYS A 135 22.03 7.57 14.49
C CYS A 135 20.79 7.28 13.63
N VAL A 136 20.18 6.11 13.81
CA VAL A 136 18.94 5.73 13.12
C VAL A 136 17.82 5.38 14.08
N HIS A 137 16.59 5.70 13.68
CA HIS A 137 15.37 5.32 14.38
C HIS A 137 14.49 4.53 13.42
N THR A 138 14.19 3.28 13.80
CA THR A 138 13.29 2.40 13.06
C THR A 138 11.99 2.28 13.82
N VAL A 139 10.87 2.54 13.13
CA VAL A 139 9.52 2.51 13.73
C VAL A 139 8.57 1.76 12.82
N ASP A 140 7.89 0.74 13.35
CA ASP A 140 6.73 0.15 12.70
C ASP A 140 5.55 1.12 12.80
N ILE A 141 5.11 1.63 11.65
CA ILE A 141 3.99 2.58 11.52
C ILE A 141 2.75 1.94 10.92
N SER A 142 2.73 0.63 10.71
CA SER A 142 1.65 -0.12 10.06
C SER A 142 0.28 0.17 10.68
N SER A 143 0.20 0.12 12.02
CA SER A 143 -1.07 0.32 12.73
C SER A 143 -1.59 1.77 12.69
N GLY A 144 -0.74 2.73 12.35
CA GLY A 144 -1.08 4.16 12.22
C GLY A 144 -1.60 4.54 10.83
N LEU A 145 -1.56 3.62 9.87
CA LEU A 145 -1.93 3.89 8.48
C LEU A 145 -3.20 3.14 8.07
N ALA A 146 -3.92 3.72 7.15
CA ALA A 146 -4.83 3.07 6.23
C ALA A 146 -4.29 3.25 4.81
N GLY A 147 -4.68 2.36 3.89
CA GLY A 147 -4.18 2.41 2.53
C GLY A 147 -5.25 2.04 1.51
N ALA A 148 -5.16 2.63 0.33
CA ALA A 148 -6.00 2.31 -0.81
C ALA A 148 -5.14 2.09 -2.06
N GLY A 149 -5.34 0.95 -2.73
CA GLY A 149 -4.85 0.68 -4.07
C GLY A 149 -5.82 1.24 -5.10
N ILE A 150 -5.31 1.95 -6.09
CA ILE A 150 -6.09 2.53 -7.19
C ILE A 150 -5.47 2.00 -8.47
N ILE A 151 -6.16 1.09 -9.17
CA ILE A 151 -5.57 0.26 -10.23
C ILE A 151 -6.43 0.33 -11.48
N GLY A 152 -5.82 0.62 -12.61
CA GLY A 152 -6.46 0.60 -13.91
C GLY A 152 -6.20 1.85 -14.77
N PRO A 153 -6.63 1.84 -16.05
CA PRO A 153 -6.30 2.90 -17.02
C PRO A 153 -6.78 4.29 -16.60
N GLN A 154 -7.86 4.39 -15.82
CA GLN A 154 -8.42 5.65 -15.35
C GLN A 154 -7.89 6.07 -13.96
N ALA A 155 -6.92 5.36 -13.39
CA ALA A 155 -6.36 5.68 -12.07
C ALA A 155 -5.75 7.10 -12.01
N PRO A 156 -4.97 7.59 -13.00
CA PRO A 156 -4.48 8.97 -13.01
C PRO A 156 -5.62 9.99 -13.02
N PHE A 157 -6.67 9.74 -13.81
CA PHE A 157 -7.83 10.63 -13.88
C PHE A 157 -8.62 10.65 -12.56
N LEU A 158 -8.83 9.49 -11.93
CA LEU A 158 -9.43 9.43 -10.60
C LEU A 158 -8.62 10.26 -9.59
N LEU A 159 -7.30 10.07 -9.55
CA LEU A 159 -6.42 10.79 -8.63
C LEU A 159 -6.49 12.31 -8.84
N SER A 160 -6.56 12.80 -10.09
CA SER A 160 -6.70 14.23 -10.39
C SER A 160 -7.98 14.88 -9.82
N MET A 161 -8.98 14.07 -9.44
CA MET A 161 -10.21 14.56 -8.80
C MET A 161 -10.05 14.78 -7.29
N ILE A 162 -9.01 14.23 -6.66
CA ILE A 162 -8.80 14.26 -5.21
C ILE A 162 -7.47 14.89 -4.79
N THR A 163 -6.61 15.27 -5.74
CA THR A 163 -5.33 15.95 -5.46
C THR A 163 -5.00 16.95 -6.56
N GLU A 164 -4.25 17.99 -6.22
CA GLU A 164 -3.67 18.95 -7.17
C GLU A 164 -2.31 18.47 -7.74
N LEU A 165 -1.83 17.30 -7.28
CA LEU A 165 -0.60 16.70 -7.78
C LEU A 165 -0.77 16.31 -9.25
N ASP A 166 0.23 16.64 -10.08
CA ASP A 166 0.28 16.11 -11.43
C ASP A 166 0.68 14.63 -11.40
N VAL A 167 -0.31 13.78 -11.66
CA VAL A 167 -0.18 12.32 -11.68
C VAL A 167 -0.25 11.75 -13.10
N SER A 168 -0.05 12.62 -14.13
CA SER A 168 0.07 12.18 -15.52
C SER A 168 1.24 11.20 -15.70
N ASP A 169 1.18 10.39 -16.75
CA ASP A 169 2.23 9.41 -17.03
C ASP A 169 3.59 10.05 -17.32
N GLU A 170 3.61 11.31 -17.75
CA GLU A 170 4.84 12.08 -18.00
C GLU A 170 5.46 12.62 -16.70
N ALA A 171 4.63 13.01 -15.73
CA ALA A 171 5.07 13.66 -14.49
C ALA A 171 5.30 12.67 -13.35
N PHE A 172 4.50 11.62 -13.27
CA PHE A 172 4.53 10.65 -12.16
C PHE A 172 4.75 9.24 -12.71
N LEU A 173 6.01 8.95 -13.03
CA LEU A 173 6.45 7.67 -13.59
C LEU A 173 6.27 6.51 -12.60
N ASP A 174 6.31 5.27 -13.11
CA ASP A 174 6.38 4.09 -12.26
C ASP A 174 7.56 4.15 -11.27
N LEU A 175 7.37 3.60 -10.08
CA LEU A 175 8.31 3.65 -8.95
C LEU A 175 8.63 5.08 -8.47
N ARG A 176 7.72 6.03 -8.66
CA ARG A 176 7.76 7.34 -8.01
C ARG A 176 6.96 7.32 -6.72
N CYS A 177 7.44 8.07 -5.72
CA CYS A 177 6.71 8.29 -4.47
C CYS A 177 6.76 9.76 -4.05
N VAL A 178 5.71 10.22 -3.39
CA VAL A 178 5.60 11.60 -2.90
C VAL A 178 4.62 11.68 -1.74
N GLN A 179 4.90 12.57 -0.79
CA GLN A 179 3.92 13.03 0.18
C GLN A 179 3.20 14.27 -0.37
N SER A 180 1.87 14.24 -0.41
CA SER A 180 1.04 15.33 -0.91
C SER A 180 -0.31 15.38 -0.18
N ARG A 181 -1.15 16.35 -0.54
CA ARG A 181 -2.53 16.45 -0.05
C ARG A 181 -3.47 15.72 -0.99
N PHE A 182 -4.34 14.91 -0.38
CA PHE A 182 -5.44 14.21 -1.03
C PHE A 182 -6.72 14.62 -0.31
N THR A 183 -7.61 15.30 -1.02
CA THR A 183 -8.66 16.10 -0.37
C THR A 183 -8.04 17.05 0.67
N ASP A 184 -8.32 16.90 1.95
CA ASP A 184 -7.77 17.71 3.04
C ASP A 184 -6.74 16.98 3.91
N VAL A 185 -6.31 15.77 3.52
CA VAL A 185 -5.43 14.89 4.31
C VAL A 185 -4.08 14.74 3.62
N THR A 186 -3.00 14.83 4.39
CA THR A 186 -1.67 14.48 3.89
C THR A 186 -1.55 12.97 3.79
N GLY A 187 -1.16 12.48 2.61
CA GLY A 187 -0.93 11.07 2.32
C GLY A 187 0.39 10.84 1.59
N LEU A 188 0.81 9.60 1.56
CA LEU A 188 1.94 9.09 0.78
C LEU A 188 1.38 8.38 -0.44
N LEU A 189 1.67 8.89 -1.63
CA LEU A 189 1.36 8.25 -2.90
C LEU A 189 2.60 7.56 -3.44
N VAL A 190 2.42 6.32 -3.89
CA VAL A 190 3.44 5.55 -4.61
C VAL A 190 2.80 5.02 -5.88
N ARG A 191 3.44 5.22 -7.03
CA ARG A 191 3.10 4.50 -8.25
C ARG A 191 3.91 3.20 -8.29
N HIS A 192 3.22 2.10 -8.47
CA HIS A 192 3.81 0.78 -8.61
C HIS A 192 2.92 -0.05 -9.53
N ASP A 193 3.21 0.02 -10.81
CA ASP A 193 2.36 -0.49 -11.87
C ASP A 193 2.20 -2.02 -11.77
N LEU A 194 1.01 -2.52 -12.08
CA LEU A 194 0.69 -3.94 -12.07
C LEU A 194 0.69 -4.46 -13.51
N GLY A 195 1.84 -4.95 -13.96
CA GLY A 195 2.07 -5.27 -15.37
C GLY A 195 1.84 -4.03 -16.25
N PRO A 196 0.93 -4.09 -17.25
CA PRO A 196 0.65 -2.94 -18.11
C PRO A 196 -0.35 -1.93 -17.50
N ALA A 197 -0.93 -2.21 -16.34
CA ALA A 197 -1.94 -1.35 -15.73
C ALA A 197 -1.30 -0.35 -14.76
N PRO A 198 -1.57 0.95 -14.92
CA PRO A 198 -1.17 1.94 -13.94
C PRO A 198 -1.77 1.59 -12.58
N ALA A 199 -0.92 1.54 -11.55
CA ALA A 199 -1.35 1.22 -10.20
C ALA A 199 -0.70 2.15 -9.19
N TYR A 200 -1.51 2.66 -8.28
CA TYR A 200 -1.11 3.59 -7.25
C TYR A 200 -1.50 3.06 -5.89
N GLN A 201 -0.62 3.27 -4.92
CA GLN A 201 -0.84 2.95 -3.52
C GLN A 201 -0.87 4.26 -2.75
N LEU A 202 -2.00 4.60 -2.15
CA LEU A 202 -2.18 5.79 -1.33
C LEU A 202 -2.30 5.38 0.13
N TYR A 203 -1.35 5.83 0.95
CA TYR A 203 -1.34 5.62 2.40
C TYR A 203 -1.60 6.94 3.13
N PHE A 204 -2.41 6.89 4.17
CA PHE A 204 -2.83 8.07 4.95
C PHE A 204 -3.07 7.69 6.40
N PRO A 205 -3.14 8.67 7.35
CA PRO A 205 -3.38 8.36 8.75
C PRO A 205 -4.70 7.60 8.94
N ARG A 206 -4.66 6.55 9.75
CA ARG A 206 -5.75 5.58 9.96
C ARG A 206 -7.08 6.22 10.34
N GLU A 207 -7.04 7.31 11.12
CA GLU A 207 -8.25 8.05 11.55
C GLU A 207 -9.04 8.68 10.41
N TYR A 208 -8.41 8.91 9.25
CA TYR A 208 -9.06 9.40 8.04
C TYR A 208 -9.50 8.28 7.09
N GLY A 209 -9.42 7.01 7.52
CA GLY A 209 -9.70 5.84 6.68
C GLY A 209 -11.03 5.92 5.95
N GLU A 210 -12.13 6.09 6.66
CA GLU A 210 -13.45 6.17 6.05
C GLU A 210 -13.61 7.41 5.15
N TYR A 211 -13.11 8.56 5.58
CA TYR A 211 -13.23 9.81 4.83
C TYR A 211 -12.54 9.74 3.46
N ILE A 212 -11.30 9.28 3.43
CA ILE A 212 -10.54 9.15 2.17
C ILE A 212 -11.12 8.04 1.29
N TRP A 213 -11.52 6.91 1.89
CA TRP A 213 -12.16 5.82 1.15
C TRP A 213 -13.47 6.26 0.47
N GLU A 214 -14.31 7.04 1.16
CA GLU A 214 -15.52 7.60 0.56
C GLU A 214 -15.20 8.52 -0.61
N ALA A 215 -14.22 9.44 -0.46
CA ALA A 215 -13.81 10.35 -1.52
C ALA A 215 -13.32 9.60 -2.77
N ILE A 216 -12.43 8.60 -2.58
CA ILE A 216 -11.92 7.76 -3.68
C ILE A 216 -13.06 6.97 -4.32
N THR A 217 -13.95 6.37 -3.52
CA THR A 217 -15.08 5.58 -4.01
C THR A 217 -16.06 6.43 -4.81
N GLN A 218 -16.34 7.65 -4.38
CA GLN A 218 -17.18 8.58 -5.14
C GLN A 218 -16.56 8.95 -6.48
N ALA A 219 -15.26 9.29 -6.48
CA ALA A 219 -14.53 9.59 -7.71
C ALA A 219 -14.53 8.40 -8.69
N ALA A 220 -14.28 7.17 -8.18
CA ALA A 220 -14.31 5.96 -9.01
C ALA A 220 -15.69 5.72 -9.61
N ARG A 221 -16.76 5.82 -8.83
CA ARG A 221 -18.14 5.62 -9.31
C ARG A 221 -18.52 6.63 -10.39
N TYR A 222 -18.05 7.86 -10.28
CA TYR A 222 -18.29 8.90 -11.29
C TYR A 222 -17.79 8.50 -12.68
N ILE A 223 -16.71 7.74 -12.76
CA ILE A 223 -16.08 7.28 -14.00
C ILE A 223 -16.40 5.81 -14.33
N GLY A 224 -17.34 5.18 -13.60
CA GLY A 224 -17.75 3.80 -13.83
C GLY A 224 -16.89 2.73 -13.17
N GLY A 225 -15.94 3.12 -12.31
CA GLY A 225 -15.15 2.23 -11.47
C GLY A 225 -15.79 1.96 -10.10
N GLY A 226 -15.05 1.29 -9.21
CA GLY A 226 -15.54 1.00 -7.86
C GLY A 226 -14.62 0.08 -7.06
N PRO A 227 -15.04 -0.32 -5.86
CA PRO A 227 -14.27 -1.22 -5.02
C PRO A 227 -14.16 -2.62 -5.65
N VAL A 228 -13.00 -3.25 -5.47
CA VAL A 228 -12.69 -4.60 -5.92
C VAL A 228 -12.07 -5.40 -4.79
N GLY A 229 -12.36 -6.70 -4.73
CA GLY A 229 -11.81 -7.58 -3.73
C GLY A 229 -10.48 -8.21 -4.13
N THR A 230 -9.88 -8.89 -3.17
CA THR A 230 -8.57 -9.54 -3.29
C THR A 230 -8.54 -10.58 -4.40
N GLU A 231 -9.66 -11.28 -4.65
CA GLU A 231 -9.74 -12.28 -5.73
C GLU A 231 -9.48 -11.67 -7.12
N ALA A 232 -10.00 -10.48 -7.39
CA ALA A 232 -9.77 -9.79 -8.66
C ALA A 232 -8.29 -9.34 -8.80
N ILE A 233 -7.67 -8.92 -7.70
CA ILE A 233 -6.24 -8.55 -7.68
C ILE A 233 -5.36 -9.76 -7.98
N TRP A 234 -5.59 -10.91 -7.31
CA TRP A 234 -4.83 -12.14 -7.59
C TRP A 234 -4.94 -12.56 -9.04
N ARG A 235 -6.15 -12.59 -9.60
CA ARG A 235 -6.36 -12.93 -11.01
C ARG A 235 -5.67 -11.98 -11.98
N MET A 236 -5.52 -10.71 -11.59
CA MET A 236 -4.78 -9.73 -12.39
C MET A 236 -3.27 -9.98 -12.34
N GLN A 237 -2.73 -10.31 -11.17
CA GLN A 237 -1.32 -10.67 -10.96
C GLN A 237 -0.92 -11.94 -11.70
N ASP A 238 -1.77 -12.98 -11.67
CA ASP A 238 -1.52 -14.25 -12.37
C ASP A 238 -1.51 -14.10 -13.91
N ALA A 239 -2.05 -13.01 -14.43
CA ALA A 239 -2.13 -12.76 -15.87
C ALA A 239 -1.00 -11.86 -16.40
N CYS A 240 -0.13 -11.33 -15.50
CA CYS A 240 1.05 -10.51 -15.82
C CYS A 240 2.32 -11.36 -15.88
#